data_56d782e6c892594d4af01dfaa89b52cb
#
_entry.id   56d782e6c892594d4af01dfaa89b52cb
#
_cell.length_a   1.000
_cell.length_b   1.000
_cell.length_c   1.000
_cell.angle_alpha   90.00
_cell.angle_beta   90.00
_cell.angle_gamma   90.00
#
_symmetry.space_group_name_H-M   'P 1'
#
loop_
_entity.id
_entity.type
_entity.pdbx_description
1 polymer ?
#
loop_
_entity_poly.entity_id
_entity_poly.type
_entity_poly.pdbx_seq_one_letter_code
_entity_poly.pdbx_strand_id
1 'polypeptide(L)'
;IPFQHFFDGFRTSHEIQKIEVLDYEDLGKMLDWDAVQRFKDHALSTEHPTLRNTLQNPDTFFQSREACNSAYDALPAIVEEYMGKINEVTGRNYQLFNYYGAPDAERVVVAMGSVCETLLEVVDYLVERGEKVGFIQVHLFRPFSMERLLEKIPATCKCLTVLDRTKEPGAPGEPLYLDVCDALWEGKRH
;
A
#
# COMPACT_ATOMS: atom_id res chain seq x y z
N ILE A 1 12.42 -0.01 9.32
CA ILE A 1 12.09 -0.33 7.93
C ILE A 1 11.98 0.99 7.18
N PRO A 2 12.68 1.17 6.06
CA PRO A 2 12.52 2.34 5.21
C PRO A 2 11.06 2.41 4.70
N PHE A 3 10.47 3.59 4.76
CA PHE A 3 9.11 3.82 4.33
C PHE A 3 9.06 5.02 3.39
N GLN A 4 8.45 4.85 2.22
CA GLN A 4 8.23 5.93 1.28
C GLN A 4 6.73 6.23 1.21
N HIS A 5 6.32 7.32 1.83
CA HIS A 5 4.99 7.89 1.65
C HIS A 5 4.97 8.77 0.40
N PHE A 6 3.98 8.58 -0.45
CA PHE A 6 3.78 9.40 -1.64
C PHE A 6 2.34 9.89 -1.73
N PHE A 7 2.14 10.98 -2.41
CA PHE A 7 0.84 11.61 -2.64
C PHE A 7 0.82 12.25 -4.04
N ASP A 8 -0.38 12.53 -4.54
CA ASP A 8 -0.54 13.01 -5.91
C ASP A 8 0.10 14.38 -6.19
N GLY A 9 0.25 15.23 -5.17
CA GLY A 9 0.72 16.58 -5.33
C GLY A 9 -0.26 17.43 -6.18
N PHE A 10 0.26 18.34 -6.97
CA PHE A 10 -0.51 19.18 -7.89
C PHE A 10 -1.67 19.90 -7.17
N ARG A 11 -2.94 19.65 -7.52
CA ARG A 11 -4.09 20.29 -6.86
C ARG A 11 -4.19 19.96 -5.38
N THR A 12 -4.08 18.68 -5.03
CA THR A 12 -4.20 18.20 -3.66
C THR A 12 -3.20 18.87 -2.71
N SER A 13 -1.98 19.16 -3.18
CA SER A 13 -0.96 19.85 -2.38
C SER A 13 -1.22 21.37 -2.21
N HIS A 14 -2.17 21.93 -2.94
CA HIS A 14 -2.55 23.35 -2.87
C HIS A 14 -3.90 23.57 -2.17
N GLU A 15 -4.61 22.52 -1.82
CA GLU A 15 -5.89 22.59 -1.14
C GLU A 15 -5.70 22.72 0.37
N ILE A 16 -6.54 23.58 0.98
CA ILE A 16 -6.57 23.74 2.43
C ILE A 16 -7.68 22.84 2.96
N GLN A 17 -7.29 21.86 3.80
CA GLN A 17 -8.21 20.91 4.40
C GLN A 17 -8.06 20.89 5.93
N LYS A 18 -9.17 20.67 6.62
CA LYS A 18 -9.15 20.40 8.06
C LYS A 18 -8.81 18.92 8.27
N ILE A 19 -7.79 18.66 9.07
CA ILE A 19 -7.37 17.30 9.43
C ILE A 19 -7.39 17.14 10.95
N GLU A 20 -7.58 15.89 11.39
CA GLU A 20 -7.31 15.46 12.76
C GLU A 20 -5.92 14.84 12.80
N VAL A 21 -5.11 15.30 13.73
CA VAL A 21 -3.73 14.82 13.91
C VAL A 21 -3.67 14.00 15.19
N LEU A 22 -3.08 12.81 15.13
CA LEU A 22 -2.80 12.01 16.33
C LEU A 22 -1.79 12.75 17.21
N ASP A 23 -2.00 12.73 18.52
CA ASP A 23 -1.05 13.32 19.43
C ASP A 23 0.18 12.42 19.66
N TYR A 24 1.22 13.00 20.27
CA TYR A 24 2.47 12.25 20.52
C TYR A 24 2.31 11.15 21.55
N GLU A 25 1.32 11.23 22.44
CA GLU A 25 1.06 10.19 23.42
C GLU A 25 0.52 8.93 22.75
N ASP A 26 -0.43 9.06 21.82
CA ASP A 26 -0.98 7.95 21.06
C ASP A 26 0.06 7.35 20.11
N LEU A 27 0.84 8.19 19.43
CA LEU A 27 1.96 7.73 18.61
C LEU A 27 2.98 6.96 19.44
N GLY A 28 3.29 7.44 20.65
CA GLY A 28 4.25 6.80 21.57
C GLY A 28 3.81 5.39 22.00
N LYS A 29 2.51 5.15 22.16
CA LYS A 29 1.95 3.82 22.50
C LYS A 29 2.09 2.81 21.36
N MET A 30 2.11 3.27 20.12
CA MET A 30 2.22 2.42 18.94
C MET A 30 3.67 2.07 18.57
N LEU A 31 4.66 2.79 19.11
CA LEU A 31 6.07 2.59 18.77
C LEU A 31 6.68 1.38 19.48
N ASP A 32 7.44 0.58 18.76
CA ASP A 32 8.39 -0.39 19.33
C ASP A 32 9.67 0.35 19.76
N TRP A 33 9.70 0.73 21.03
CA TRP A 33 10.83 1.46 21.61
C TRP A 33 12.13 0.66 21.63
N ASP A 34 12.04 -0.66 21.74
CA ASP A 34 13.20 -1.54 21.68
C ASP A 34 13.79 -1.54 20.25
N ALA A 35 12.94 -1.53 19.23
CA ALA A 35 13.41 -1.39 17.85
C ALA A 35 14.05 -0.02 17.59
N VAL A 36 13.48 1.04 18.16
CA VAL A 36 14.10 2.39 18.11
C VAL A 36 15.47 2.40 18.77
N GLN A 37 15.61 1.75 19.95
CA GLN A 37 16.88 1.67 20.64
C GLN A 37 17.90 0.85 19.84
N ARG A 38 17.51 -0.33 19.35
CA ARG A 38 18.39 -1.13 18.46
C ARG A 38 18.88 -0.34 17.25
N PHE A 39 17.99 0.46 16.64
CA PHE A 39 18.39 1.31 15.53
C PHE A 39 19.43 2.36 15.93
N LYS A 40 19.24 2.99 17.09
CA LYS A 40 20.21 3.96 17.63
C LYS A 40 21.58 3.32 17.95
N ASP A 41 21.58 2.10 18.50
CA ASP A 41 22.78 1.36 18.85
C ASP A 41 23.63 0.98 17.61
N HIS A 42 22.99 0.90 16.44
CA HIS A 42 23.69 0.69 15.16
C HIS A 42 24.22 1.99 14.52
N ALA A 43 23.99 3.14 15.14
CA ALA A 43 24.52 4.40 14.64
C ALA A 43 26.05 4.44 14.72
N LEU A 44 26.65 5.07 13.74
CA LEU A 44 28.12 5.28 13.74
C LEU A 44 28.50 6.19 14.90
N SER A 45 29.35 5.69 15.78
CA SER A 45 29.92 6.47 16.90
C SER A 45 31.42 6.22 17.03
N THR A 46 32.11 7.11 17.76
CA THR A 46 33.54 6.94 18.05
C THR A 46 33.82 5.76 18.97
N GLU A 47 32.87 5.38 19.81
CA GLU A 47 32.96 4.26 20.74
C GLU A 47 32.66 2.92 20.06
N HIS A 48 31.77 2.93 19.06
CA HIS A 48 31.38 1.78 18.27
C HIS A 48 31.52 2.07 16.77
N PRO A 49 32.78 2.16 16.27
CA PRO A 49 32.99 2.45 14.85
C PRO A 49 32.53 1.26 13.99
N THR A 50 31.65 1.53 13.07
CA THR A 50 31.19 0.56 12.08
C THR A 50 31.53 1.05 10.68
N LEU A 51 32.15 0.19 9.87
CA LEU A 51 32.36 0.45 8.46
C LEU A 51 31.28 -0.26 7.66
N ARG A 52 30.52 0.50 6.88
CA ARG A 52 29.59 -0.05 5.88
C ARG A 52 30.11 0.31 4.50
N ASN A 53 30.39 -0.71 3.72
CA ASN A 53 30.83 -0.50 2.35
C ASN A 53 29.69 0.06 1.50
N THR A 54 30.03 1.08 0.72
CA THR A 54 29.12 1.67 -0.28
C THR A 54 29.20 0.95 -1.63
N LEU A 55 30.22 0.10 -1.82
CA LEU A 55 30.47 -0.65 -3.04
C LEU A 55 30.40 -2.15 -2.73
N GLN A 56 29.67 -2.88 -3.55
CA GLN A 56 29.60 -4.33 -3.51
C GLN A 56 30.00 -4.90 -4.87
N ASN A 57 30.83 -5.93 -4.89
CA ASN A 57 31.15 -6.68 -6.09
C ASN A 57 29.92 -7.50 -6.56
N PRO A 58 29.85 -7.89 -7.83
CA PRO A 58 28.70 -8.62 -8.37
C PRO A 58 28.33 -9.88 -7.60
N ASP A 59 29.32 -10.63 -7.09
CA ASP A 59 29.12 -11.84 -6.30
C ASP A 59 28.44 -11.56 -4.94
N THR A 60 28.85 -10.52 -4.25
CA THR A 60 28.27 -10.14 -2.95
C THR A 60 26.98 -9.34 -3.10
N PHE A 61 26.84 -8.55 -4.17
CA PHE A 61 25.65 -7.74 -4.41
C PHE A 61 24.39 -8.60 -4.62
N PHE A 62 24.49 -9.64 -5.43
CA PHE A 62 23.37 -10.57 -5.66
C PHE A 62 22.89 -11.21 -4.36
N GLN A 63 23.82 -11.76 -3.56
CA GLN A 63 23.49 -12.34 -2.26
C GLN A 63 22.84 -11.34 -1.31
N SER A 64 23.32 -10.10 -1.27
CA SER A 64 22.74 -9.04 -0.44
C SER A 64 21.32 -8.67 -0.91
N ARG A 65 21.05 -8.70 -2.20
CA ARG A 65 19.70 -8.45 -2.75
C ARG A 65 18.74 -9.57 -2.41
N GLU A 66 19.16 -10.82 -2.55
CA GLU A 66 18.34 -11.99 -2.17
C GLU A 66 18.06 -12.03 -0.66
N ALA A 67 19.01 -11.65 0.18
CA ALA A 67 18.81 -11.59 1.63
C ALA A 67 17.73 -10.59 2.07
N CYS A 68 17.32 -9.65 1.22
CA CYS A 68 16.23 -8.72 1.52
C CYS A 68 14.84 -9.35 1.40
N ASN A 69 14.70 -10.47 0.69
CA ASN A 69 13.38 -11.06 0.36
C ASN A 69 12.57 -11.34 1.63
N SER A 70 13.17 -11.96 2.64
CA SER A 70 12.47 -12.27 3.90
C SER A 70 11.90 -11.03 4.62
N ALA A 71 12.55 -9.88 4.47
CA ALA A 71 12.07 -8.63 5.03
C ALA A 71 10.86 -8.10 4.25
N TYR A 72 10.89 -8.19 2.92
CA TYR A 72 9.77 -7.79 2.08
C TYR A 72 8.56 -8.72 2.24
N ASP A 73 8.78 -10.02 2.39
CA ASP A 73 7.72 -11.02 2.61
C ASP A 73 6.98 -10.78 3.94
N ALA A 74 7.69 -10.34 4.97
CA ALA A 74 7.11 -10.05 6.28
C ALA A 74 6.36 -8.70 6.33
N LEU A 75 6.64 -7.78 5.42
CA LEU A 75 6.14 -6.39 5.48
C LEU A 75 4.60 -6.28 5.43
N PRO A 76 3.87 -6.99 4.56
CA PRO A 76 2.42 -6.86 4.50
C PRO A 76 1.74 -7.11 5.85
N ALA A 77 2.13 -8.18 6.55
CA ALA A 77 1.58 -8.50 7.86
C ALA A 77 1.91 -7.44 8.92
N ILE A 78 3.12 -6.91 8.91
CA ILE A 78 3.54 -5.84 9.82
C ILE A 78 2.73 -4.56 9.55
N VAL A 79 2.51 -4.21 8.28
CA VAL A 79 1.71 -3.03 7.92
C VAL A 79 0.25 -3.22 8.33
N GLU A 80 -0.33 -4.41 8.14
CA GLU A 80 -1.69 -4.73 8.62
C GLU A 80 -1.81 -4.56 10.14
N GLU A 81 -0.84 -5.04 10.91
CA GLU A 81 -0.81 -4.87 12.37
C GLU A 81 -0.84 -3.38 12.76
N TYR A 82 -0.01 -2.56 12.15
CA TYR A 82 0.03 -1.12 12.44
C TYR A 82 -1.20 -0.37 11.95
N MET A 83 -1.76 -0.75 10.80
CA MET A 83 -3.06 -0.24 10.36
C MET A 83 -4.16 -0.56 11.38
N GLY A 84 -4.14 -1.76 11.97
CA GLY A 84 -5.04 -2.14 13.06
C GLY A 84 -4.92 -1.21 14.27
N LYS A 85 -3.72 -0.94 14.75
CA LYS A 85 -3.46 -0.01 15.86
C LYS A 85 -3.96 1.41 15.54
N ILE A 86 -3.75 1.89 14.31
CA ILE A 86 -4.25 3.19 13.87
C ILE A 86 -5.78 3.21 13.82
N ASN A 87 -6.39 2.14 13.33
CA ASN A 87 -7.85 2.02 13.28
C ASN A 87 -8.48 2.07 14.67
N GLU A 88 -7.88 1.43 15.67
CA GLU A 88 -8.33 1.46 17.07
C GLU A 88 -8.35 2.87 17.64
N VAL A 89 -7.35 3.68 17.34
CA VAL A 89 -7.23 5.06 17.84
C VAL A 89 -8.12 6.04 17.07
N THR A 90 -8.26 5.84 15.75
CA THR A 90 -8.94 6.81 14.88
C THR A 90 -10.40 6.46 14.56
N GLY A 91 -10.82 5.22 14.84
CA GLY A 91 -12.13 4.70 14.41
C GLY A 91 -12.24 4.49 12.88
N ARG A 92 -11.13 4.54 12.15
CA ARG A 92 -11.06 4.29 10.71
C ARG A 92 -10.93 2.80 10.42
N ASN A 93 -10.96 2.42 9.13
CA ASN A 93 -10.82 1.03 8.68
C ASN A 93 -9.77 0.94 7.57
N TYR A 94 -8.51 1.20 7.91
CA TYR A 94 -7.41 1.02 6.97
C TYR A 94 -7.03 -0.46 6.84
N GLN A 95 -6.87 -0.91 5.60
CA GLN A 95 -6.36 -2.23 5.23
C GLN A 95 -5.37 -2.04 4.07
N LEU A 96 -4.61 -3.08 3.72
CA LEU A 96 -3.71 -2.99 2.55
C LEU A 96 -4.47 -2.66 1.27
N PHE A 97 -5.67 -3.24 1.15
CA PHE A 97 -6.64 -2.97 0.10
C PHE A 97 -8.03 -2.84 0.74
N ASN A 98 -8.70 -1.74 0.50
CA ASN A 98 -10.08 -1.54 0.95
C ASN A 98 -11.04 -1.68 -0.23
N TYR A 99 -12.03 -2.56 -0.09
CA TYR A 99 -13.14 -2.65 -1.03
C TYR A 99 -14.28 -1.73 -0.59
N TYR A 100 -14.91 -1.05 -1.55
CA TYR A 100 -16.09 -0.23 -1.35
C TYR A 100 -17.06 -0.39 -2.53
N GLY A 101 -18.36 -0.53 -2.25
CA GLY A 101 -19.41 -0.62 -3.23
C GLY A 101 -20.36 -1.81 -3.04
N ALA A 102 -21.06 -2.20 -4.11
CA ALA A 102 -22.00 -3.31 -4.07
C ALA A 102 -21.29 -4.63 -3.76
N PRO A 103 -21.80 -5.46 -2.80
CA PRO A 103 -21.17 -6.73 -2.47
C PRO A 103 -21.18 -7.75 -3.61
N ASP A 104 -22.07 -7.56 -4.57
CA ASP A 104 -22.21 -8.37 -5.78
C ASP A 104 -21.79 -7.58 -7.04
N ALA A 105 -20.79 -6.69 -6.91
CA ALA A 105 -20.32 -5.88 -8.03
C ALA A 105 -19.82 -6.73 -9.19
N GLU A 106 -20.24 -6.37 -10.38
CA GLU A 106 -19.82 -6.98 -11.65
C GLU A 106 -18.67 -6.19 -12.31
N ARG A 107 -18.54 -4.92 -11.96
CA ARG A 107 -17.49 -4.02 -12.45
C ARG A 107 -16.80 -3.37 -11.26
N VAL A 108 -15.50 -3.53 -11.19
CA VAL A 108 -14.70 -3.02 -10.07
C VAL A 108 -13.55 -2.19 -10.62
N VAL A 109 -13.32 -1.03 -10.02
CA VAL A 109 -12.17 -0.17 -10.30
C VAL A 109 -11.08 -0.44 -9.26
N VAL A 110 -9.82 -0.51 -9.66
CA VAL A 110 -8.66 -0.52 -8.76
C VAL A 110 -7.93 0.80 -8.93
N ALA A 111 -7.71 1.50 -7.83
CA ALA A 111 -7.07 2.81 -7.85
C ALA A 111 -6.31 3.10 -6.55
N MET A 112 -5.43 4.09 -6.58
CA MET A 112 -4.73 4.62 -5.41
C MET A 112 -4.66 6.15 -5.49
N GLY A 113 -4.47 6.79 -4.32
CA GLY A 113 -4.34 8.24 -4.23
C GLY A 113 -5.68 8.98 -4.21
N SER A 114 -5.66 10.27 -4.53
CA SER A 114 -6.78 11.19 -4.34
C SER A 114 -8.02 10.87 -5.19
N VAL A 115 -7.88 10.15 -6.29
CA VAL A 115 -9.02 9.72 -7.11
C VAL A 115 -10.00 8.83 -6.34
N CYS A 116 -9.53 8.15 -5.28
CA CYS A 116 -10.37 7.26 -4.48
C CYS A 116 -11.52 7.98 -3.78
N GLU A 117 -11.33 9.22 -3.35
CA GLU A 117 -12.40 10.02 -2.77
C GLU A 117 -13.49 10.36 -3.80
N THR A 118 -13.08 10.68 -5.02
CA THR A 118 -14.04 10.86 -6.11
C THR A 118 -14.75 9.55 -6.45
N LEU A 119 -14.05 8.42 -6.39
CA LEU A 119 -14.65 7.10 -6.64
C LEU A 119 -15.69 6.73 -5.57
N LEU A 120 -15.49 7.10 -4.31
CA LEU A 120 -16.50 6.92 -3.26
C LEU A 120 -17.84 7.56 -3.66
N GLU A 121 -17.82 8.84 -4.01
CA GLU A 121 -19.01 9.59 -4.41
C GLU A 121 -19.67 8.99 -5.66
N VAL A 122 -18.86 8.60 -6.65
CA VAL A 122 -19.37 8.01 -7.90
C VAL A 122 -20.00 6.63 -7.66
N VAL A 123 -19.36 5.80 -6.83
CA VAL A 123 -19.87 4.46 -6.52
C VAL A 123 -21.16 4.56 -5.72
N ASP A 124 -21.27 5.44 -4.73
CA ASP A 124 -22.52 5.68 -4.00
C ASP A 124 -23.64 6.09 -4.94
N TYR A 125 -23.39 7.08 -5.79
CA TYR A 125 -24.36 7.53 -6.79
C TYR A 125 -24.87 6.40 -7.71
N LEU A 126 -23.98 5.51 -8.15
CA LEU A 126 -24.32 4.42 -9.05
C LEU A 126 -25.03 3.26 -8.33
N VAL A 127 -24.56 2.92 -7.11
CA VAL A 127 -25.18 1.85 -6.30
C VAL A 127 -26.61 2.23 -5.88
N GLU A 128 -26.87 3.49 -5.52
CA GLU A 128 -28.22 4.00 -5.24
C GLU A 128 -29.18 3.84 -6.43
N ARG A 129 -28.66 3.73 -7.66
CA ARG A 129 -29.41 3.49 -8.90
C ARG A 129 -29.48 2.02 -9.29
N GLY A 130 -29.00 1.14 -8.43
CA GLY A 130 -29.03 -0.30 -8.65
C GLY A 130 -27.91 -0.84 -9.53
N GLU A 131 -26.87 -0.04 -9.80
CA GLU A 131 -25.71 -0.51 -10.56
C GLU A 131 -24.80 -1.38 -9.67
N LYS A 132 -24.31 -2.47 -10.23
CA LYS A 132 -23.41 -3.43 -9.56
C LYS A 132 -21.95 -3.04 -9.76
N VAL A 133 -21.54 -2.00 -9.06
CA VAL A 133 -20.21 -1.42 -9.17
C VAL A 133 -19.53 -1.32 -7.81
N GLY A 134 -18.20 -1.30 -7.83
CA GLY A 134 -17.37 -1.06 -6.65
C GLY A 134 -15.97 -0.62 -7.03
N PHE A 135 -15.17 -0.31 -6.04
CA PHE A 135 -13.76 -0.07 -6.27
C PHE A 135 -12.90 -0.63 -5.13
N ILE A 136 -11.64 -0.87 -5.46
CA ILE A 136 -10.60 -1.29 -4.51
C ILE A 136 -9.60 -0.16 -4.41
N GLN A 137 -9.44 0.38 -3.21
CA GLN A 137 -8.43 1.36 -2.87
C GLN A 137 -7.15 0.65 -2.44
N VAL A 138 -6.02 0.97 -3.07
CA VAL A 138 -4.70 0.45 -2.74
C VAL A 138 -4.02 1.39 -1.74
N HIS A 139 -3.73 0.90 -0.53
CA HIS A 139 -2.96 1.64 0.48
C HIS A 139 -1.50 1.19 0.53
N LEU A 140 -1.21 -0.11 0.41
CA LEU A 140 0.15 -0.62 0.31
C LEU A 140 0.46 -1.03 -1.13
N PHE A 141 1.21 -0.18 -1.85
CA PHE A 141 1.60 -0.46 -3.23
C PHE A 141 2.86 -1.35 -3.32
N ARG A 142 3.81 -1.20 -2.41
CA ARG A 142 5.03 -2.01 -2.35
C ARG A 142 5.39 -2.37 -0.90
N PRO A 143 5.65 -3.65 -0.60
CA PRO A 143 5.49 -4.80 -1.50
C PRO A 143 4.02 -5.04 -1.86
N PHE A 144 3.76 -5.48 -3.11
CA PHE A 144 2.40 -5.75 -3.56
C PHE A 144 1.94 -7.12 -3.10
N SER A 145 0.87 -7.17 -2.32
CA SER A 145 0.31 -8.44 -1.82
C SER A 145 -0.81 -8.92 -2.74
N MET A 146 -0.48 -9.85 -3.64
CA MET A 146 -1.44 -10.45 -4.58
C MET A 146 -2.59 -11.13 -3.85
N GLU A 147 -2.31 -11.92 -2.83
CA GLU A 147 -3.30 -12.63 -2.02
C GLU A 147 -4.34 -11.65 -1.44
N ARG A 148 -3.87 -10.58 -0.80
CA ARG A 148 -4.74 -9.58 -0.17
C ARG A 148 -5.58 -8.79 -1.18
N LEU A 149 -5.05 -8.55 -2.38
CA LEU A 149 -5.83 -7.96 -3.46
C LEU A 149 -6.96 -8.91 -3.91
N LEU A 150 -6.62 -10.17 -4.17
CA LEU A 150 -7.57 -11.17 -4.68
C LEU A 150 -8.74 -11.41 -3.72
N GLU A 151 -8.48 -11.40 -2.41
CA GLU A 151 -9.50 -11.48 -1.37
C GLU A 151 -10.55 -10.35 -1.43
N LYS A 152 -10.20 -9.20 -2.00
CA LYS A 152 -11.09 -8.04 -2.10
C LYS A 152 -11.93 -8.01 -3.37
N ILE A 153 -11.64 -8.86 -4.34
CA ILE A 153 -12.39 -8.89 -5.60
C ILE A 153 -13.66 -9.71 -5.38
N PRO A 154 -14.86 -9.12 -5.56
CA PRO A 154 -16.11 -9.86 -5.47
C PRO A 154 -16.13 -11.04 -6.46
N ALA A 155 -16.67 -12.18 -6.03
CA ALA A 155 -16.77 -13.36 -6.89
C ALA A 155 -17.64 -13.14 -8.15
N THR A 156 -18.48 -12.13 -8.11
CA THR A 156 -19.36 -11.71 -9.23
C THR A 156 -18.66 -10.80 -10.24
N CYS A 157 -17.41 -10.36 -9.94
CA CYS A 157 -16.69 -9.42 -10.77
C CYS A 157 -16.38 -10.01 -12.15
N LYS A 158 -16.84 -9.32 -13.20
CA LYS A 158 -16.63 -9.68 -14.60
C LYS A 158 -15.62 -8.76 -15.30
N CYS A 159 -15.48 -7.54 -14.79
CA CYS A 159 -14.62 -6.52 -15.36
C CYS A 159 -13.88 -5.79 -14.26
N LEU A 160 -12.56 -5.81 -14.34
CA LEU A 160 -11.68 -5.07 -13.47
C LEU A 160 -10.98 -3.97 -14.28
N THR A 161 -11.13 -2.73 -13.85
CA THR A 161 -10.51 -1.56 -14.48
C THR A 161 -9.46 -0.99 -13.54
N VAL A 162 -8.24 -0.82 -14.02
CA VAL A 162 -7.16 -0.23 -13.22
C VAL A 162 -6.92 1.20 -13.65
N LEU A 163 -6.89 2.11 -12.68
CA LEU A 163 -6.56 3.51 -12.91
C LEU A 163 -5.15 3.80 -12.41
N ASP A 164 -4.28 4.14 -13.33
CA ASP A 164 -2.95 4.68 -13.05
C ASP A 164 -2.90 6.15 -13.45
N ARG A 165 -2.25 6.96 -12.62
CA ARG A 165 -2.03 8.38 -12.93
C ARG A 165 -0.68 8.63 -13.61
N THR A 166 0.07 7.60 -13.85
CA THR A 166 1.36 7.67 -14.57
C THR A 166 1.20 7.22 -16.01
N LYS A 167 2.14 7.57 -16.83
CA LYS A 167 2.30 7.05 -18.19
C LYS A 167 3.74 6.65 -18.40
N GLU A 168 3.95 5.37 -18.69
CA GLU A 168 5.25 4.83 -19.07
C GLU A 168 5.31 4.56 -20.57
N PRO A 169 5.92 5.47 -21.36
CA PRO A 169 5.95 5.33 -22.81
C PRO A 169 6.65 4.04 -23.24
N GLY A 170 5.98 3.25 -24.08
CA GLY A 170 6.52 2.00 -24.60
C GLY A 170 6.28 0.77 -23.71
N ALA A 171 5.78 0.92 -22.51
CA ALA A 171 5.36 -0.20 -21.69
C ALA A 171 4.00 -0.77 -22.16
N PRO A 172 3.75 -2.07 -21.96
CA PRO A 172 2.46 -2.71 -22.28
C PRO A 172 1.33 -2.25 -21.34
N GLY A 173 1.67 -1.67 -20.20
CA GLY A 173 0.75 -1.14 -19.19
C GLY A 173 1.49 -0.36 -18.13
N GLU A 174 0.75 0.32 -17.30
CA GLU A 174 1.30 1.13 -16.20
C GLU A 174 1.56 0.26 -14.95
N PRO A 175 2.34 0.71 -13.97
CA PRO A 175 2.81 -0.15 -12.88
C PRO A 175 1.71 -0.87 -12.09
N LEU A 176 0.66 -0.17 -11.66
CA LEU A 176 -0.44 -0.79 -10.91
C LEU A 176 -1.21 -1.79 -11.78
N TYR A 177 -1.45 -1.43 -13.04
CA TYR A 177 -2.11 -2.32 -14.00
C TYR A 177 -1.35 -3.63 -14.19
N LEU A 178 -0.03 -3.56 -14.33
CA LEU A 178 0.82 -4.73 -14.50
C LEU A 178 0.80 -5.64 -13.25
N ASP A 179 0.87 -5.06 -12.05
CA ASP A 179 0.78 -5.81 -10.79
C ASP A 179 -0.58 -6.51 -10.64
N VAL A 180 -1.67 -5.83 -11.01
CA VAL A 180 -3.02 -6.43 -10.97
C VAL A 180 -3.15 -7.55 -12.00
N CYS A 181 -2.60 -7.39 -13.20
CA CYS A 181 -2.59 -8.44 -14.21
C CYS A 181 -1.82 -9.67 -13.74
N ASP A 182 -0.66 -9.47 -13.12
CA ASP A 182 0.16 -10.54 -12.58
C ASP A 182 -0.57 -11.28 -11.44
N ALA A 183 -1.16 -10.54 -10.51
CA ALA A 183 -1.98 -11.11 -9.43
C ALA A 183 -3.14 -11.97 -9.96
N LEU A 184 -3.84 -11.51 -10.97
CA LEU A 184 -4.93 -12.26 -11.58
C LEU A 184 -4.44 -13.51 -12.34
N TRP A 185 -3.26 -13.41 -12.94
CA TRP A 185 -2.65 -14.54 -13.64
C TRP A 185 -2.21 -15.61 -12.67
N GLU A 186 -1.45 -15.25 -11.64
CA GLU A 186 -0.96 -16.20 -10.64
C GLU A 186 -2.11 -16.77 -9.79
N GLY A 187 -3.11 -15.97 -9.43
CA GLY A 187 -4.29 -16.42 -8.69
C GLY A 187 -5.17 -17.44 -9.42
N LYS A 188 -5.05 -17.54 -10.74
CA LYS A 188 -5.73 -18.58 -11.54
C LYS A 188 -5.00 -19.91 -11.56
N ARG A 189 -3.78 -19.96 -11.03
CA ARG A 189 -2.98 -21.20 -10.96
C ARG A 189 -3.23 -22.01 -9.68
N HIS A 190 -4.02 -21.48 -8.78
CA HIS A 190 -4.47 -22.15 -7.56
C HIS A 190 -6.00 -22.36 -7.60
#